data_7a406e8ff63925f80c32ec000389ff87
#
_entry.id   7a406e8ff63925f80c32ec000389ff87
#
_cell.length_a   1.000
_cell.length_b   1.000
_cell.length_c   1.000
_cell.angle_alpha   90.00
_cell.angle_beta   90.00
_cell.angle_gamma   90.00
#
_symmetry.space_group_name_H-M   'P 1'
#
loop_
_entity.id
_entity.type
_entity.pdbx_description
1 polymer ?
#
loop_
_entity_poly.entity_id
_entity_poly.type
_entity_poly.pdbx_seq_one_letter_code
_entity_poly.pdbx_strand_id
1 'polypeptide(L)'
;MKKVTLLFFATALSTIHTYAQREWKNWNGITVQIPVVKKLDIQLGHTRAYNLSDKYRNEFNQTAFQFRYDHNRHWDFSTGLQIIKPVSSAESRQRFFVRAAYTTRVFDRQFNWTNSVRIEQNSKNERRFRQRVIVSTRLATRKRLEFLNLTPSVMYTMFYNIGGSPIRYYDANSVLMDTDTPDGFHRGRFTANLNSKINDYLRLNLYFMTQTEFNFLSSPTNKMNVYDPVRNRTLRPFDNFNVIGATLNVSLDELF
;
A
#
# COMPACT_ATOMS: atom_id res chain seq x y z
N MET A 1 -29.84 -11.54 5.30
CA MET A 1 -28.54 -11.13 4.78
C MET A 1 -28.45 -9.66 4.34
N LYS A 2 -29.47 -9.03 3.73
CA LYS A 2 -29.42 -7.62 3.29
C LYS A 2 -29.21 -6.58 4.42
N LYS A 3 -29.65 -6.86 5.66
CA LYS A 3 -29.54 -5.92 6.80
C LYS A 3 -28.11 -5.86 7.40
N VAL A 4 -27.33 -6.94 7.35
CA VAL A 4 -25.96 -6.97 7.91
C VAL A 4 -24.98 -6.23 7.01
N THR A 5 -25.18 -6.29 5.69
CA THR A 5 -24.34 -5.59 4.71
C THR A 5 -24.51 -4.06 4.82
N LEU A 6 -25.72 -3.59 5.11
CA LEU A 6 -26.00 -2.17 5.30
C LEU A 6 -25.34 -1.60 6.56
N LEU A 7 -25.31 -2.39 7.65
CA LEU A 7 -24.69 -2.00 8.92
C LEU A 7 -23.17 -1.86 8.79
N PHE A 8 -22.52 -2.74 8.03
CA PHE A 8 -21.07 -2.68 7.78
C PHE A 8 -20.69 -1.45 6.93
N PHE A 9 -21.52 -1.07 5.97
CA PHE A 9 -21.33 0.15 5.18
C PHE A 9 -21.57 1.42 6.00
N ALA A 10 -22.56 1.43 6.89
CA ALA A 10 -22.87 2.58 7.73
C ALA A 10 -21.80 2.84 8.78
N THR A 11 -21.23 1.81 9.42
CA THR A 11 -20.11 1.96 10.37
C THR A 11 -18.81 2.37 9.67
N ALA A 12 -18.54 1.90 8.45
CA ALA A 12 -17.39 2.34 7.68
C ALA A 12 -17.50 3.83 7.27
N LEU A 13 -18.72 4.32 6.98
CA LEU A 13 -18.97 5.73 6.65
C LEU A 13 -18.88 6.66 7.87
N SER A 14 -19.28 6.21 9.06
CA SER A 14 -19.24 7.05 10.27
C SER A 14 -17.81 7.31 10.78
N THR A 15 -16.85 6.44 10.49
CA THR A 15 -15.43 6.67 10.81
C THR A 15 -14.75 7.71 9.91
N ILE A 16 -15.37 8.10 8.80
CA ILE A 16 -14.81 9.09 7.87
C ILE A 16 -14.92 10.52 8.42
N HIS A 17 -15.85 10.79 9.33
CA HIS A 17 -16.15 12.14 9.82
C HIS A 17 -15.12 12.74 10.79
N THR A 18 -14.23 11.92 11.38
CA THR A 18 -13.24 12.39 12.37
C THR A 18 -11.90 12.84 11.78
N TYR A 19 -11.75 12.89 10.44
CA TYR A 19 -10.46 13.15 9.79
C TYR A 19 -10.48 14.35 8.85
N ALA A 20 -11.02 15.48 9.28
CA ALA A 20 -11.22 16.69 8.48
C ALA A 20 -9.94 17.37 7.93
N GLN A 21 -8.74 16.86 8.24
CA GLN A 21 -7.47 17.46 7.81
C GLN A 21 -6.53 16.51 7.04
N ARG A 22 -7.04 15.39 6.50
CA ARG A 22 -6.20 14.51 5.69
C ARG A 22 -6.03 15.05 4.28
N GLU A 23 -4.81 15.04 3.77
CA GLU A 23 -4.55 15.31 2.36
C GLU A 23 -5.28 14.30 1.47
N TRP A 24 -5.78 14.78 0.36
CA TRP A 24 -6.33 13.93 -0.69
C TRP A 24 -5.36 13.83 -1.85
N LYS A 25 -5.16 12.59 -2.31
CA LYS A 25 -4.26 12.26 -3.41
C LYS A 25 -5.00 11.49 -4.50
N ASN A 26 -4.49 11.60 -5.71
CA ASN A 26 -4.97 10.82 -6.85
C ASN A 26 -3.82 10.01 -7.41
N TRP A 27 -3.97 8.68 -7.49
CA TRP A 27 -2.96 7.80 -8.04
C TRP A 27 -3.52 7.07 -9.26
N ASN A 28 -2.92 7.31 -10.43
CA ASN A 28 -3.31 6.68 -11.68
C ASN A 28 -2.18 5.82 -12.20
N GLY A 29 -2.51 4.63 -12.67
CA GLY A 29 -1.51 3.68 -13.11
C GLY A 29 -1.95 2.83 -14.30
N ILE A 30 -0.95 2.22 -14.91
CA ILE A 30 -1.10 1.16 -15.89
C ILE A 30 -0.20 -0.01 -15.48
N THR A 31 -0.69 -1.22 -15.64
CA THR A 31 0.09 -2.45 -15.45
C THR A 31 -0.08 -3.34 -16.66
N VAL A 32 1.03 -3.80 -17.23
CA VAL A 32 1.04 -4.78 -18.33
C VAL A 32 1.55 -6.10 -17.77
N GLN A 33 0.79 -7.17 -17.97
CA GLN A 33 1.14 -8.53 -17.59
C GLN A 33 1.48 -9.31 -18.87
N ILE A 34 2.66 -9.89 -18.89
CA ILE A 34 3.24 -10.63 -20.02
C ILE A 34 3.47 -12.07 -19.54
N PRO A 35 2.74 -13.07 -20.04
CA PRO A 35 3.02 -14.46 -19.71
C PRO A 35 4.35 -14.87 -20.35
N VAL A 36 5.19 -15.55 -19.57
CA VAL A 36 6.47 -16.11 -20.05
C VAL A 36 6.32 -17.59 -20.27
N VAL A 37 5.79 -18.27 -19.27
CA VAL A 37 5.42 -19.70 -19.32
C VAL A 37 4.18 -19.90 -18.44
N LYS A 38 3.54 -21.06 -18.53
CA LYS A 38 2.23 -21.39 -17.91
C LYS A 38 2.00 -20.90 -16.46
N LYS A 39 3.05 -20.64 -15.69
CA LYS A 39 2.93 -20.23 -14.27
C LYS A 39 3.79 -19.03 -13.93
N LEU A 40 4.43 -18.43 -14.90
CA LEU A 40 5.36 -17.33 -14.70
C LEU A 40 4.98 -16.16 -15.58
N ASP A 41 4.72 -15.04 -14.94
CA ASP A 41 4.42 -13.77 -15.61
C ASP A 41 5.47 -12.71 -15.28
N ILE A 42 5.69 -11.83 -16.23
CA ILE A 42 6.35 -10.54 -16.02
C ILE A 42 5.28 -9.47 -15.91
N GLN A 43 5.39 -8.59 -14.93
CA GLN A 43 4.51 -7.43 -14.79
C GLN A 43 5.33 -6.14 -14.83
N LEU A 44 4.90 -5.23 -15.69
CA LEU A 44 5.44 -3.89 -15.81
C LEU A 44 4.37 -2.91 -15.36
N GLY A 45 4.68 -2.06 -14.39
CA GLY A 45 3.74 -1.09 -13.86
C GLY A 45 4.29 0.32 -13.90
N HIS A 46 3.42 1.30 -14.18
CA HIS A 46 3.74 2.71 -14.02
C HIS A 46 2.59 3.41 -13.29
N THR A 47 2.91 4.25 -12.31
CA THR A 47 1.93 5.00 -11.52
C THR A 47 2.39 6.44 -11.38
N ARG A 48 1.46 7.37 -11.55
CA ARG A 48 1.64 8.79 -11.24
C ARG A 48 0.76 9.17 -10.06
N ALA A 49 1.33 9.91 -9.13
CA ALA A 49 0.65 10.37 -7.93
C ALA A 49 0.56 11.90 -7.91
N TYR A 50 -0.65 12.39 -7.65
CA TYR A 50 -0.95 13.81 -7.56
C TYR A 50 -1.52 14.16 -6.19
N ASN A 51 -1.18 15.31 -5.66
CA ASN A 51 -1.79 15.88 -4.46
C ASN A 51 -2.97 16.77 -4.88
N LEU A 52 -4.19 16.35 -4.53
CA LEU A 52 -5.41 17.09 -4.84
C LEU A 52 -5.57 18.30 -3.92
N SER A 53 -5.04 18.23 -2.69
CA SER A 53 -5.08 19.31 -1.71
C SER A 53 -4.09 20.44 -2.02
N ASP A 54 -3.12 20.19 -2.93
CA ASP A 54 -2.13 21.17 -3.37
C ASP A 54 -2.21 21.36 -4.90
N LYS A 55 -3.28 21.96 -5.38
CA LYS A 55 -3.50 22.36 -6.78
C LYS A 55 -3.17 21.25 -7.81
N TYR A 56 -3.46 20.01 -7.48
CA TYR A 56 -3.19 18.85 -8.35
C TYR A 56 -1.71 18.68 -8.71
N ARG A 57 -0.81 19.01 -7.78
CA ARG A 57 0.63 18.90 -7.99
C ARG A 57 1.06 17.43 -8.09
N ASN A 58 1.87 17.11 -9.10
CA ASN A 58 2.51 15.79 -9.20
C ASN A 58 3.50 15.60 -8.03
N GLU A 59 3.34 14.53 -7.26
CA GLU A 59 4.21 14.21 -6.11
C GLU A 59 5.34 13.26 -6.49
N PHE A 60 5.00 12.19 -7.21
CA PHE A 60 5.98 11.19 -7.64
C PHE A 60 5.49 10.39 -8.86
N ASN A 61 6.47 9.80 -9.55
CA ASN A 61 6.26 8.76 -10.53
C ASN A 61 6.87 7.47 -9.99
N GLN A 62 6.18 6.34 -10.17
CA GLN A 62 6.67 5.02 -9.77
C GLN A 62 6.64 4.09 -10.97
N THR A 63 7.75 3.42 -11.24
CA THR A 63 7.84 2.33 -12.20
C THR A 63 8.16 1.05 -11.45
N ALA A 64 7.47 -0.04 -11.78
CA ALA A 64 7.65 -1.34 -11.17
C ALA A 64 7.93 -2.40 -12.23
N PHE A 65 8.85 -3.28 -11.93
CA PHE A 65 9.13 -4.50 -12.67
C PHE A 65 9.03 -5.67 -11.70
N GLN A 66 8.27 -6.71 -12.05
CA GLN A 66 8.01 -7.83 -11.17
C GLN A 66 7.93 -9.14 -11.96
N PHE A 67 8.52 -10.19 -11.42
CA PHE A 67 8.24 -11.58 -11.77
C PHE A 67 7.21 -12.13 -10.80
N ARG A 68 6.20 -12.82 -11.31
CA ARG A 68 5.19 -13.50 -10.53
C ARG A 68 5.13 -14.96 -10.94
N TYR A 69 5.18 -15.85 -9.95
CA TYR A 69 5.10 -17.29 -10.11
C TYR A 69 3.89 -17.86 -9.36
N ASP A 70 2.91 -18.39 -10.09
CA ASP A 70 1.73 -19.06 -9.56
C ASP A 70 2.06 -20.53 -9.32
N HIS A 71 2.54 -20.86 -8.10
CA HIS A 71 2.95 -22.22 -7.73
C HIS A 71 1.78 -23.21 -7.83
N ASN A 72 0.64 -22.84 -7.21
CA ASN A 72 -0.60 -23.61 -7.26
C ASN A 72 -1.80 -22.67 -7.00
N ARG A 73 -3.02 -23.26 -6.89
CA ARG A 73 -4.26 -22.50 -6.63
C ARG A 73 -4.28 -21.68 -5.34
N HIS A 74 -3.37 -21.92 -4.43
CA HIS A 74 -3.29 -21.27 -3.11
C HIS A 74 -2.11 -20.34 -2.98
N TRP A 75 -0.96 -20.69 -3.51
CA TRP A 75 0.30 -19.98 -3.32
C TRP A 75 0.74 -19.25 -4.58
N ASP A 76 0.98 -17.95 -4.46
CA ASP A 76 1.72 -17.16 -5.41
C ASP A 76 2.97 -16.53 -4.76
N PHE A 77 4.04 -16.43 -5.54
CA PHE A 77 5.30 -15.80 -5.16
C PHE A 77 5.62 -14.71 -6.15
N SER A 78 6.21 -13.62 -5.68
CA SER A 78 6.70 -12.59 -6.59
C SER A 78 7.95 -11.93 -6.06
N THR A 79 8.78 -11.46 -6.99
CA THR A 79 9.96 -10.66 -6.71
C THR A 79 10.06 -9.53 -7.73
N GLY A 80 10.68 -8.43 -7.36
CA GLY A 80 10.77 -7.32 -8.29
C GLY A 80 11.46 -6.08 -7.73
N LEU A 81 11.49 -5.07 -8.57
CA LEU A 81 12.08 -3.76 -8.30
C LEU A 81 11.03 -2.67 -8.51
N GLN A 82 10.99 -1.70 -7.62
CA GLN A 82 10.22 -0.46 -7.76
C GLN A 82 11.18 0.73 -7.74
N ILE A 83 11.03 1.60 -8.71
CA ILE A 83 11.77 2.87 -8.79
C ILE A 83 10.76 3.99 -8.58
N ILE A 84 10.94 4.77 -7.52
CA ILE A 84 10.09 5.90 -7.16
C ILE A 84 10.91 7.16 -7.35
N LYS A 85 10.42 8.03 -8.23
CA LYS A 85 11.02 9.34 -8.48
C LYS A 85 10.10 10.43 -7.95
N PRO A 86 10.38 10.99 -6.73
CA PRO A 86 9.68 12.16 -6.25
C PRO A 86 9.95 13.36 -7.18
N VAL A 87 8.93 14.19 -7.42
CA VAL A 87 9.09 15.37 -8.26
C VAL A 87 9.93 16.45 -7.54
N SER A 88 9.83 16.48 -6.20
CA SER A 88 10.58 17.42 -5.36
C SER A 88 12.05 17.03 -5.12
N SER A 89 12.53 15.91 -5.69
CA SER A 89 13.90 15.41 -5.49
C SER A 89 14.51 14.95 -6.80
N ALA A 90 15.77 15.29 -7.03
CA ALA A 90 16.55 14.75 -8.15
C ALA A 90 16.84 13.25 -7.98
N GLU A 91 16.86 12.76 -6.74
CA GLU A 91 17.21 11.38 -6.41
C GLU A 91 16.00 10.45 -6.49
N SER A 92 16.15 9.34 -7.18
CA SER A 92 15.18 8.25 -7.18
C SER A 92 15.41 7.31 -5.98
N ARG A 93 14.34 6.69 -5.51
CA ARG A 93 14.36 5.65 -4.48
C ARG A 93 14.08 4.31 -5.14
N GLN A 94 14.92 3.33 -4.87
CA GLN A 94 14.75 1.98 -5.39
C GLN A 94 14.34 1.06 -4.25
N ARG A 95 13.42 0.13 -4.53
CA ARG A 95 12.94 -0.90 -3.61
C ARG A 95 12.97 -2.24 -4.30
N PHE A 96 13.85 -3.11 -3.85
CA PHE A 96 13.79 -4.52 -4.19
C PHE A 96 12.84 -5.23 -3.22
N PHE A 97 12.08 -6.21 -3.69
CA PHE A 97 11.17 -6.96 -2.83
C PHE A 97 11.04 -8.44 -3.22
N VAL A 98 10.67 -9.21 -2.22
CA VAL A 98 10.13 -10.57 -2.36
C VAL A 98 8.80 -10.65 -1.64
N ARG A 99 7.83 -11.40 -2.19
CA ARG A 99 6.50 -11.56 -1.63
C ARG A 99 6.04 -13.01 -1.77
N ALA A 100 5.39 -13.52 -0.73
CA ALA A 100 4.61 -14.75 -0.75
C ALA A 100 3.16 -14.43 -0.39
N ALA A 101 2.21 -15.04 -1.08
CA ALA A 101 0.80 -14.92 -0.74
C ALA A 101 0.10 -16.27 -0.76
N TYR A 102 -0.82 -16.42 0.18
CA TYR A 102 -1.68 -17.59 0.33
C TYR A 102 -3.15 -17.19 0.21
N THR A 103 -3.86 -17.85 -0.70
CA THR A 103 -5.28 -17.60 -0.95
C THR A 103 -6.10 -18.83 -0.59
N THR A 104 -7.14 -18.65 0.22
CA THR A 104 -8.13 -19.66 0.55
C THR A 104 -9.53 -19.16 0.26
N ARG A 105 -10.50 -20.09 0.25
CA ARG A 105 -11.90 -19.78 0.03
C ARG A 105 -12.63 -19.81 1.36
N VAL A 106 -13.41 -18.79 1.67
CA VAL A 106 -14.13 -18.62 2.93
C VAL A 106 -15.62 -18.32 2.67
N PHE A 107 -16.45 -18.44 3.72
CA PHE A 107 -17.89 -18.16 3.69
C PHE A 107 -18.59 -18.90 2.54
N ASP A 108 -18.67 -20.23 2.65
CA ASP A 108 -19.24 -21.12 1.63
C ASP A 108 -18.68 -20.90 0.23
N ARG A 109 -17.39 -20.61 0.16
CA ARG A 109 -16.65 -20.33 -1.07
C ARG A 109 -17.14 -19.08 -1.83
N GLN A 110 -17.86 -18.17 -1.18
CA GLN A 110 -18.31 -16.92 -1.80
C GLN A 110 -17.19 -15.89 -1.91
N PHE A 111 -16.17 -15.99 -1.05
CA PHE A 111 -15.06 -15.06 -1.02
C PHE A 111 -13.71 -15.77 -1.14
N ASN A 112 -12.75 -15.08 -1.73
CA ASN A 112 -11.33 -15.39 -1.64
C ASN A 112 -10.73 -14.56 -0.52
N TRP A 113 -10.06 -15.21 0.42
CA TRP A 113 -9.27 -14.57 1.48
C TRP A 113 -7.79 -14.81 1.20
N THR A 114 -7.06 -13.72 0.97
CA THR A 114 -5.64 -13.75 0.65
C THR A 114 -4.84 -13.08 1.75
N ASN A 115 -3.87 -13.78 2.31
CA ASN A 115 -2.87 -13.23 3.23
C ASN A 115 -1.51 -13.20 2.51
N SER A 116 -0.75 -12.13 2.71
CA SER A 116 0.57 -12.04 2.09
C SER A 116 1.58 -11.38 3.01
N VAL A 117 2.83 -11.80 2.87
CA VAL A 117 4.00 -11.16 3.47
C VAL A 117 4.92 -10.73 2.35
N ARG A 118 5.39 -9.49 2.42
CA ARG A 118 6.35 -8.91 1.51
C ARG A 118 7.49 -8.31 2.31
N ILE A 119 8.72 -8.60 1.92
CA ILE A 119 9.93 -8.01 2.50
C ILE A 119 10.52 -7.09 1.44
N GLU A 120 10.87 -5.87 1.85
CA GLU A 120 11.46 -4.86 0.99
C GLU A 120 12.82 -4.43 1.51
N GLN A 121 13.79 -4.30 0.61
CA GLN A 121 15.06 -3.63 0.81
C GLN A 121 15.06 -2.32 0.02
N ASN A 122 15.32 -1.21 0.69
CA ASN A 122 15.33 0.12 0.09
C ASN A 122 16.76 0.58 -0.19
N SER A 123 16.91 1.45 -1.21
CA SER A 123 18.16 2.14 -1.47
C SER A 123 18.51 3.13 -0.35
N LYS A 124 19.76 3.57 -0.30
CA LYS A 124 20.27 4.54 0.70
C LYS A 124 19.53 5.87 0.67
N ASN A 125 18.89 6.22 -0.45
CA ASN A 125 18.12 7.45 -0.62
C ASN A 125 16.78 7.44 0.14
N GLU A 126 16.31 6.26 0.59
CA GLU A 126 15.17 6.17 1.51
C GLU A 126 15.66 6.32 2.96
N ARG A 127 15.38 7.50 3.54
CA ARG A 127 15.86 7.86 4.88
C ARG A 127 14.93 7.41 6.02
N ARG A 128 13.64 7.11 5.71
CA ARG A 128 12.67 6.76 6.75
C ARG A 128 12.86 5.35 7.27
N PHE A 129 13.26 4.41 6.42
CA PHE A 129 13.48 3.00 6.75
C PHE A 129 14.38 2.36 5.70
N ARG A 130 15.22 1.45 6.10
CA ARG A 130 16.11 0.70 5.19
C ARG A 130 15.46 -0.58 4.70
N GLN A 131 14.80 -1.28 5.59
CA GLN A 131 14.05 -2.49 5.30
C GLN A 131 12.60 -2.32 5.75
N ARG A 132 11.72 -3.14 5.19
CA ARG A 132 10.32 -3.13 5.57
C ARG A 132 9.69 -4.50 5.40
N VAL A 133 8.99 -4.94 6.42
CA VAL A 133 8.10 -6.10 6.33
C VAL A 133 6.67 -5.58 6.19
N ILE A 134 5.96 -6.09 5.20
CA ILE A 134 4.59 -5.70 4.89
C ILE A 134 3.71 -6.94 5.00
N VAL A 135 2.71 -6.87 5.85
CA VAL A 135 1.71 -7.92 6.01
C VAL A 135 0.38 -7.39 5.48
N SER A 136 -0.28 -8.14 4.61
CA SER A 136 -1.58 -7.74 4.06
C SER A 136 -2.58 -8.87 4.15
N THR A 137 -3.83 -8.51 4.43
CA THR A 137 -4.99 -9.39 4.35
C THR A 137 -6.03 -8.78 3.41
N ARG A 138 -6.56 -9.58 2.49
CA ARG A 138 -7.53 -9.16 1.47
C ARG A 138 -8.70 -10.12 1.42
N LEU A 139 -9.91 -9.57 1.39
CA LEU A 139 -11.14 -10.30 1.14
C LEU A 139 -11.75 -9.79 -0.19
N ALA A 140 -11.98 -10.69 -1.13
CA ALA A 140 -12.54 -10.37 -2.44
C ALA A 140 -13.73 -11.28 -2.77
N THR A 141 -14.76 -10.75 -3.41
CA THR A 141 -15.85 -11.57 -3.93
C THR A 141 -15.34 -12.50 -5.03
N ARG A 142 -15.85 -13.72 -5.09
CA ARG A 142 -15.51 -14.66 -6.17
C ARG A 142 -16.40 -14.49 -7.39
N LYS A 143 -17.69 -14.32 -7.14
CA LYS A 143 -18.65 -14.03 -8.21
C LYS A 143 -18.54 -12.54 -8.56
N ARG A 144 -18.51 -12.27 -9.84
CA ARG A 144 -18.64 -10.90 -10.35
C ARG A 144 -20.08 -10.44 -10.16
N LEU A 145 -20.23 -9.19 -9.83
CA LEU A 145 -21.54 -8.53 -9.91
C LEU A 145 -21.84 -8.31 -11.39
N GLU A 146 -23.06 -8.60 -11.83
CA GLU A 146 -23.48 -8.48 -13.22
C GLU A 146 -23.32 -7.06 -13.76
N PHE A 147 -23.60 -6.07 -12.91
CA PHE A 147 -23.37 -4.68 -13.22
C PHE A 147 -21.87 -4.42 -13.40
N LEU A 148 -21.47 -4.05 -14.62
CA LEU A 148 -20.09 -3.73 -15.05
C LEU A 148 -19.05 -4.84 -14.73
N ASN A 149 -19.46 -6.09 -14.58
CA ASN A 149 -18.57 -7.21 -14.25
C ASN A 149 -17.64 -6.93 -13.06
N LEU A 150 -18.17 -6.29 -12.01
CA LEU A 150 -17.40 -5.83 -10.86
C LEU A 150 -17.01 -6.95 -9.91
N THR A 151 -15.79 -6.92 -9.43
CA THR A 151 -15.28 -7.75 -8.34
C THR A 151 -14.83 -6.85 -7.19
N PRO A 152 -15.71 -6.59 -6.20
CA PRO A 152 -15.34 -5.82 -5.01
C PRO A 152 -14.33 -6.57 -4.15
N SER A 153 -13.42 -5.81 -3.53
CA SER A 153 -12.53 -6.34 -2.48
C SER A 153 -12.14 -5.26 -1.49
N VAL A 154 -11.82 -5.71 -0.26
CA VAL A 154 -11.23 -4.87 0.78
C VAL A 154 -9.91 -5.48 1.21
N MET A 155 -8.95 -4.63 1.56
CA MET A 155 -7.61 -5.04 1.98
C MET A 155 -7.14 -4.17 3.13
N TYR A 156 -6.51 -4.79 4.11
CA TYR A 156 -5.76 -4.09 5.14
C TYR A 156 -4.28 -4.48 5.05
N THR A 157 -3.40 -3.50 5.16
CA THR A 157 -1.96 -3.67 5.06
C THR A 157 -1.27 -2.99 6.23
N MET A 158 -0.41 -3.70 6.94
CA MET A 158 0.46 -3.18 7.99
C MET A 158 1.91 -3.17 7.54
N PHE A 159 2.65 -2.17 8.00
CA PHE A 159 4.05 -1.96 7.65
C PHE A 159 4.89 -1.94 8.92
N TYR A 160 5.82 -2.88 9.02
CA TYR A 160 6.88 -2.90 10.02
C TYR A 160 8.14 -2.32 9.38
N ASN A 161 8.58 -1.16 9.86
CA ASN A 161 9.78 -0.49 9.37
C ASN A 161 11.00 -0.92 10.18
N ILE A 162 12.15 -1.05 9.53
CA ILE A 162 13.43 -1.44 10.14
C ILE A 162 14.52 -0.53 9.60
N GLY A 163 15.30 0.05 10.50
CA GLY A 163 16.42 0.91 10.18
C GLY A 163 15.98 2.25 9.55
N GLY A 164 16.92 3.03 9.20
CA GLY A 164 16.70 4.37 8.64
C GLY A 164 17.67 5.36 9.25
N SER A 165 17.39 6.66 9.07
CA SER A 165 18.16 7.69 9.76
C SER A 165 17.69 7.81 11.21
N PRO A 166 18.58 7.71 12.22
CA PRO A 166 18.20 7.83 13.60
C PRO A 166 17.65 9.23 13.91
N ILE A 167 16.81 9.31 14.92
CA ILE A 167 16.25 10.54 15.47
C ILE A 167 16.58 10.63 16.97
N ARG A 168 16.53 11.85 17.51
CA ARG A 168 16.77 12.09 18.92
C ARG A 168 15.47 12.04 19.69
N TYR A 169 15.48 11.36 20.82
CA TYR A 169 14.37 11.26 21.76
C TYR A 169 14.70 12.06 23.02
N TYR A 170 13.75 12.85 23.50
CA TYR A 170 13.89 13.70 24.68
C TYR A 170 12.83 13.34 25.70
N ASP A 171 13.17 13.53 26.99
CA ASP A 171 12.21 13.42 28.07
C ASP A 171 11.32 14.69 28.22
N ALA A 172 10.45 14.72 29.20
CA ALA A 172 9.59 15.87 29.51
C ALA A 172 10.36 17.14 29.89
N ASN A 173 11.61 17.00 30.35
CA ASN A 173 12.50 18.09 30.74
C ASN A 173 13.43 18.52 29.62
N SER A 174 13.20 18.04 28.40
CA SER A 174 14.06 18.32 27.22
C SER A 174 15.49 17.76 27.33
N VAL A 175 15.71 16.77 28.18
CA VAL A 175 16.98 16.06 28.27
C VAL A 175 17.01 14.94 27.24
N LEU A 176 18.12 14.82 26.51
CA LEU A 176 18.31 13.76 25.52
C LEU A 176 18.33 12.38 26.22
N MET A 177 17.35 11.54 25.88
CA MET A 177 17.25 10.16 26.39
C MET A 177 18.05 9.20 25.52
N ASP A 178 17.89 9.32 24.18
CA ASP A 178 18.49 8.37 23.23
C ASP A 178 18.55 8.95 21.81
N THR A 179 19.34 8.29 20.95
CA THR A 179 19.38 8.54 19.50
C THR A 179 19.28 7.21 18.78
N ASP A 180 18.07 6.88 18.30
CA ASP A 180 17.77 5.57 17.72
C ASP A 180 16.86 5.71 16.50
N THR A 181 16.68 4.61 15.75
CA THR A 181 15.79 4.55 14.59
C THR A 181 14.37 4.21 15.06
N PRO A 182 13.35 4.86 14.47
CA PRO A 182 11.96 4.54 14.79
C PRO A 182 11.52 3.24 14.11
N ASP A 183 12.00 2.10 14.60
CA ASP A 183 11.64 0.78 14.12
C ASP A 183 10.31 0.32 14.71
N GLY A 184 9.45 -0.32 13.92
CA GLY A 184 8.18 -0.85 14.42
C GLY A 184 7.02 -0.78 13.45
N PHE A 185 5.82 -1.11 13.96
CA PHE A 185 4.57 -0.97 13.25
C PHE A 185 4.09 0.47 13.28
N HIS A 186 4.42 1.23 12.24
CA HIS A 186 4.17 2.66 12.19
C HIS A 186 3.18 3.09 11.12
N ARG A 187 2.63 2.16 10.34
CA ARG A 187 1.73 2.49 9.24
C ARG A 187 0.73 1.38 8.99
N GLY A 188 -0.52 1.77 8.78
CA GLY A 188 -1.60 0.95 8.26
C GLY A 188 -2.20 1.56 7.01
N ARG A 189 -2.70 0.72 6.10
CA ARG A 189 -3.49 1.13 4.94
C ARG A 189 -4.74 0.28 4.85
N PHE A 190 -5.88 0.90 4.78
CA PHE A 190 -7.12 0.26 4.36
C PHE A 190 -7.38 0.62 2.90
N THR A 191 -7.74 -0.37 2.09
CA THR A 191 -8.04 -0.17 0.66
C THR A 191 -9.34 -0.88 0.31
N ALA A 192 -10.27 -0.16 -0.31
CA ALA A 192 -11.45 -0.70 -0.95
C ALA A 192 -11.27 -0.63 -2.47
N ASN A 193 -11.47 -1.75 -3.17
CA ASN A 193 -11.26 -1.84 -4.62
C ASN A 193 -12.52 -2.31 -5.33
N LEU A 194 -12.74 -1.80 -6.52
CA LEU A 194 -13.72 -2.24 -7.50
C LEU A 194 -12.96 -2.60 -8.79
N ASN A 195 -12.83 -3.89 -9.06
CA ASN A 195 -12.18 -4.37 -10.26
C ASN A 195 -13.24 -4.72 -11.31
N SER A 196 -13.22 -4.04 -12.46
CA SER A 196 -14.10 -4.27 -13.61
C SER A 196 -13.33 -5.01 -14.71
N LYS A 197 -13.86 -6.12 -15.18
CA LYS A 197 -13.35 -6.79 -16.39
C LYS A 197 -14.05 -6.17 -17.61
N ILE A 198 -13.32 -5.36 -18.37
CA ILE A 198 -13.83 -4.71 -19.59
C ILE A 198 -13.90 -5.75 -20.71
N ASN A 199 -12.81 -6.51 -20.92
CA ASN A 199 -12.72 -7.66 -21.82
C ASN A 199 -11.67 -8.65 -21.28
N ASP A 200 -11.24 -9.62 -22.08
CA ASP A 200 -10.34 -10.68 -21.60
C ASP A 200 -8.94 -10.15 -21.29
N TYR A 201 -8.45 -9.19 -22.03
CA TYR A 201 -7.13 -8.60 -21.84
C TYR A 201 -7.13 -7.26 -21.10
N LEU A 202 -8.29 -6.66 -20.81
CA LEU A 202 -8.37 -5.33 -20.20
C LEU A 202 -9.23 -5.33 -18.94
N ARG A 203 -8.65 -4.86 -17.83
CA ARG A 203 -9.33 -4.69 -16.54
C ARG A 203 -9.06 -3.31 -15.97
N LEU A 204 -10.09 -2.66 -15.47
CA LEU A 204 -9.99 -1.39 -14.75
C LEU A 204 -10.17 -1.64 -13.25
N ASN A 205 -9.22 -1.21 -12.44
CA ASN A 205 -9.33 -1.21 -10.98
C ASN A 205 -9.49 0.21 -10.48
N LEU A 206 -10.65 0.52 -9.91
CA LEU A 206 -10.90 1.74 -9.18
C LEU A 206 -10.74 1.46 -7.69
N TYR A 207 -10.09 2.37 -6.94
CA TYR A 207 -9.90 2.14 -5.52
C TYR A 207 -9.92 3.42 -4.70
N PHE A 208 -10.33 3.24 -3.46
CA PHE A 208 -10.14 4.19 -2.37
C PHE A 208 -9.15 3.58 -1.38
N MET A 209 -8.19 4.36 -0.92
CA MET A 209 -7.23 3.95 0.11
C MET A 209 -7.10 5.05 1.16
N THR A 210 -7.06 4.67 2.42
CA THR A 210 -6.66 5.56 3.51
C THR A 210 -5.39 5.04 4.16
N GLN A 211 -4.41 5.91 4.32
CA GLN A 211 -3.18 5.66 5.08
C GLN A 211 -3.26 6.31 6.44
N THR A 212 -2.92 5.57 7.47
CA THR A 212 -2.77 6.07 8.83
C THR A 212 -1.41 5.67 9.37
N GLU A 213 -0.66 6.62 9.90
CA GLU A 213 0.55 6.37 10.66
C GLU A 213 0.25 6.46 12.17
N PHE A 214 0.90 5.62 12.94
CA PHE A 214 0.67 5.44 14.37
C PHE A 214 1.94 4.89 15.04
N ASN A 215 1.95 4.80 16.35
CA ASN A 215 2.99 4.13 17.13
C ASN A 215 2.38 2.92 17.84
N PHE A 216 2.34 1.77 17.16
CA PHE A 216 1.78 0.53 17.72
C PHE A 216 2.90 -0.34 18.29
N LEU A 217 2.79 -0.71 19.57
CA LEU A 217 3.81 -1.49 20.31
C LEU A 217 5.20 -0.85 20.29
N SER A 218 5.27 0.49 20.22
CA SER A 218 6.54 1.22 20.18
C SER A 218 7.00 1.58 21.61
N SER A 219 8.30 1.40 21.89
CA SER A 219 8.94 1.92 23.10
C SER A 219 9.03 3.46 23.05
N PRO A 220 9.34 4.15 24.14
CA PRO A 220 9.55 5.59 24.14
C PRO A 220 10.58 6.07 23.11
N THR A 221 11.60 5.26 22.80
CA THR A 221 12.71 5.57 21.89
C THR A 221 12.58 4.97 20.49
N ASN A 222 11.39 4.44 20.14
CA ASN A 222 11.08 3.89 18.80
C ASN A 222 9.91 4.59 18.13
N LYS A 223 9.38 5.67 18.71
CA LYS A 223 8.19 6.37 18.19
C LYS A 223 8.53 7.24 16.99
N MET A 224 7.58 7.34 16.07
CA MET A 224 7.50 8.42 15.09
C MET A 224 6.72 9.61 15.68
N ASN A 225 6.73 10.73 14.99
CA ASN A 225 6.01 11.96 15.36
C ASN A 225 6.46 12.51 16.73
N VAL A 226 7.77 12.61 16.92
CA VAL A 226 8.40 13.03 18.18
C VAL A 226 8.83 14.49 18.09
N TYR A 227 8.55 15.28 19.11
CA TYR A 227 9.00 16.67 19.18
C TYR A 227 10.48 16.76 19.57
N ASP A 228 11.25 17.55 18.82
CA ASP A 228 12.65 17.89 19.10
C ASP A 228 12.70 19.31 19.66
N PRO A 229 12.91 19.50 20.97
CA PRO A 229 12.90 20.81 21.61
C PRO A 229 14.09 21.67 21.20
N VAL A 230 15.22 21.06 20.86
CA VAL A 230 16.44 21.79 20.41
C VAL A 230 16.23 22.43 19.06
N ARG A 231 15.52 21.76 18.16
CA ARG A 231 15.24 22.22 16.78
C ARG A 231 13.86 22.85 16.63
N ASN A 232 13.06 22.87 17.68
CA ASN A 232 11.68 23.35 17.71
C ASN A 232 10.84 22.79 16.55
N ARG A 233 10.90 21.48 16.33
CA ARG A 233 10.15 20.83 15.25
C ARG A 233 9.82 19.37 15.56
N THR A 234 8.76 18.86 14.94
CA THR A 234 8.42 17.44 14.98
C THR A 234 9.33 16.67 14.03
N LEU A 235 9.98 15.63 14.55
CA LEU A 235 10.75 14.65 13.79
C LEU A 235 9.84 13.52 13.33
N ARG A 236 10.01 13.08 12.08
CA ARG A 236 9.19 12.00 11.47
C ARG A 236 7.68 12.22 11.66
N PRO A 237 7.13 13.39 11.29
CA PRO A 237 5.68 13.63 11.42
C PRO A 237 4.88 12.56 10.70
N PHE A 238 3.70 12.25 11.20
CA PHE A 238 2.78 11.32 10.57
C PHE A 238 2.32 11.84 9.20
N ASP A 239 2.36 10.94 8.21
CA ASP A 239 1.95 11.20 6.82
C ASP A 239 0.62 10.47 6.57
N ASN A 240 -0.47 11.08 7.03
CA ASN A 240 -1.83 10.57 6.92
C ASN A 240 -2.54 11.18 5.73
N PHE A 241 -3.06 10.34 4.81
CA PHE A 241 -3.74 10.81 3.63
C PHE A 241 -4.77 9.81 3.09
N ASN A 242 -5.64 10.31 2.23
CA ASN A 242 -6.60 9.52 1.46
C ASN A 242 -6.19 9.51 -0.02
N VAL A 243 -6.48 8.41 -0.71
CA VAL A 243 -6.24 8.27 -2.15
C VAL A 243 -7.51 7.81 -2.84
N ILE A 244 -7.83 8.47 -3.93
CA ILE A 244 -8.72 7.94 -4.97
C ILE A 244 -7.82 7.57 -6.14
N GLY A 245 -7.93 6.35 -6.64
CA GLY A 245 -7.03 5.89 -7.69
C GLY A 245 -7.71 5.03 -8.74
N ALA A 246 -7.06 4.97 -9.89
CA ALA A 246 -7.43 4.11 -10.99
C ALA A 246 -6.19 3.40 -11.54
N THR A 247 -6.32 2.10 -11.87
CA THR A 247 -5.26 1.34 -12.54
C THR A 247 -5.84 0.55 -13.69
N LEU A 248 -5.31 0.76 -14.88
CA LEU A 248 -5.60 -0.05 -16.05
C LEU A 248 -4.64 -1.24 -16.07
N ASN A 249 -5.19 -2.44 -16.09
CA ASN A 249 -4.41 -3.67 -16.18
C ASN A 249 -4.62 -4.28 -17.56
N VAL A 250 -3.54 -4.51 -18.30
CA VAL A 250 -3.50 -5.12 -19.61
C VAL A 250 -2.83 -6.49 -19.47
N SER A 251 -3.52 -7.57 -19.85
CA SER A 251 -2.97 -8.93 -19.90
C SER A 251 -2.73 -9.29 -21.37
N LEU A 252 -1.55 -9.79 -21.67
CA LEU A 252 -1.19 -10.22 -23.02
C LEU A 252 -1.40 -11.73 -23.24
N ASP A 253 -2.04 -12.42 -22.27
CA ASP A 253 -2.26 -13.89 -22.32
C ASP A 253 -3.05 -14.36 -23.54
N GLU A 254 -3.90 -13.49 -24.10
CA GLU A 254 -4.77 -13.78 -25.24
C GLU A 254 -4.14 -13.37 -26.61
N LEU A 255 -2.93 -12.80 -26.58
CA LEU A 255 -2.25 -12.32 -27.78
C LEU A 255 -1.20 -13.31 -28.32
N PHE A 256 -0.90 -14.36 -27.56
CA PHE A 256 0.05 -15.43 -27.87
C PHE A 256 -0.57 -16.77 -27.48
#